data_5784cd11fba43aca8ebfb929df876e4f
#
_entry.id   5784cd11fba43aca8ebfb929df876e4f
#
_cell.length_a   1.000
_cell.length_b   1.000
_cell.length_c   1.000
_cell.angle_alpha   90.00
_cell.angle_beta   90.00
_cell.angle_gamma   90.00
#
_symmetry.space_group_name_H-M   'P 1'
#
loop_
_entity.id
_entity.type
_entity.pdbx_description
1 polymer ?
#
loop_
_entity_poly.entity_id
_entity_poly.type
_entity_poly.pdbx_seq_one_letter_code
_entity_poly.pdbx_strand_id
1 'polypeptide(L)'
;KAYAENVLPRLLETLSDVVEKIEVAGPGFINFFLKDTVRTTEVGTLASQGVVRVLLNEQALVEYTDPNCFKVFHIGHLMANTIGESLSRLYEMKGYDVTRVCYPSDIGRNVAMGVWGVMKKKSEKPEDSASLKDKVSFLGMCYVYANTCFETDEHAKQEIIEVNKAIYGGTTVEVMEVYAEGRALSLA
;
A
#
# COMPACT_ATOMS: atom_id res chain seq x y z
N LYS A 1 -20.88 -6.10 -12.16
CA LYS A 1 -21.43 -5.10 -13.06
C LYS A 1 -22.96 -5.11 -12.97
N ALA A 2 -23.65 -6.22 -13.27
CA ALA A 2 -25.11 -6.31 -13.21
C ALA A 2 -25.71 -5.85 -11.87
N TYR A 3 -25.08 -6.18 -10.74
CA TYR A 3 -25.51 -5.69 -9.42
C TYR A 3 -25.40 -4.16 -9.33
N ALA A 4 -24.30 -3.58 -9.79
CA ALA A 4 -24.13 -2.13 -9.80
C ALA A 4 -25.19 -1.43 -10.66
N GLU A 5 -25.50 -1.99 -11.83
CA GLU A 5 -26.55 -1.47 -12.71
C GLU A 5 -27.95 -1.54 -12.07
N ASN A 6 -28.24 -2.58 -11.30
CA ASN A 6 -29.52 -2.74 -10.62
C ASN A 6 -29.75 -1.72 -9.48
N VAL A 7 -28.69 -1.27 -8.80
CA VAL A 7 -28.84 -0.34 -7.68
C VAL A 7 -28.83 1.13 -8.11
N LEU A 8 -28.41 1.43 -9.36
CA LEU A 8 -28.33 2.79 -9.90
C LEU A 8 -29.61 3.62 -9.76
N PRO A 9 -30.80 3.14 -10.15
CA PRO A 9 -32.03 3.95 -10.08
C PRO A 9 -32.31 4.41 -8.64
N ARG A 10 -32.15 3.51 -7.68
CA ARG A 10 -32.36 3.80 -6.25
C ARG A 10 -31.32 4.78 -5.71
N LEU A 11 -30.07 4.65 -6.13
CA LEU A 11 -28.99 5.59 -5.74
C LEU A 11 -29.25 6.98 -6.29
N LEU A 12 -29.68 7.09 -7.57
CA LEU A 12 -30.03 8.37 -8.18
C LEU A 12 -31.21 9.04 -7.48
N GLU A 13 -32.24 8.29 -7.13
CA GLU A 13 -33.39 8.81 -6.39
C GLU A 13 -32.96 9.31 -5.00
N THR A 14 -32.21 8.49 -4.25
CA THR A 14 -31.78 8.81 -2.87
C THR A 14 -30.81 9.98 -2.81
N LEU A 15 -29.95 10.13 -3.80
CA LEU A 15 -28.87 11.11 -3.83
C LEU A 15 -29.13 12.28 -4.79
N SER A 16 -30.36 12.42 -5.27
CA SER A 16 -30.77 13.42 -6.26
C SER A 16 -30.43 14.86 -5.89
N ASP A 17 -30.36 15.19 -4.59
CA ASP A 17 -30.02 16.52 -4.12
C ASP A 17 -28.52 16.82 -4.18
N VAL A 18 -27.68 15.80 -4.13
CA VAL A 18 -26.22 15.90 -4.01
C VAL A 18 -25.50 15.55 -5.31
N VAL A 19 -26.05 14.57 -6.05
CA VAL A 19 -25.39 13.97 -7.21
C VAL A 19 -26.07 14.41 -8.51
N GLU A 20 -25.27 14.87 -9.45
CA GLU A 20 -25.72 15.21 -10.81
C GLU A 20 -25.89 13.95 -11.67
N LYS A 21 -24.95 13.01 -11.53
CA LYS A 21 -24.87 11.81 -12.37
C LYS A 21 -24.20 10.68 -11.63
N ILE A 22 -24.63 9.45 -11.91
CA ILE A 22 -23.96 8.23 -11.46
C ILE A 22 -23.70 7.33 -12.68
N GLU A 23 -22.50 6.78 -12.80
CA GLU A 23 -22.12 5.90 -13.89
C GLU A 23 -21.50 4.59 -13.39
N VAL A 24 -21.82 3.48 -14.04
CA VAL A 24 -21.10 2.22 -13.83
C VAL A 24 -19.92 2.14 -14.80
N ALA A 25 -18.72 2.00 -14.28
CA ALA A 25 -17.49 1.90 -15.05
C ALA A 25 -16.80 0.54 -14.85
N GLY A 26 -16.15 0.06 -15.91
CA GLY A 26 -15.35 -1.18 -15.88
C GLY A 26 -16.09 -2.40 -15.35
N PRO A 27 -15.49 -3.17 -14.44
CA PRO A 27 -16.06 -4.42 -13.94
C PRO A 27 -17.22 -4.24 -12.93
N GLY A 28 -17.57 -2.99 -12.55
CA GLY A 28 -18.65 -2.70 -11.61
C GLY A 28 -18.38 -1.56 -10.64
N PHE A 29 -17.44 -0.67 -10.94
CA PHE A 29 -17.26 0.58 -10.20
C PHE A 29 -18.46 1.49 -10.40
N ILE A 30 -18.87 2.19 -9.36
CA ILE A 30 -19.93 3.19 -9.40
C ILE A 30 -19.26 4.56 -9.17
N ASN A 31 -19.29 5.41 -10.20
CA ASN A 31 -18.74 6.76 -10.15
C ASN A 31 -19.88 7.76 -9.87
N PHE A 32 -19.69 8.60 -8.87
CA PHE A 32 -20.61 9.66 -8.49
C PHE A 32 -20.07 11.00 -8.95
N PHE A 33 -20.86 11.78 -9.65
CA PHE A 33 -20.55 13.14 -10.08
C PHE A 33 -21.41 14.10 -9.24
N LEU A 34 -20.74 14.85 -8.36
CA LEU A 34 -21.42 15.78 -7.47
C LEU A 34 -21.87 17.03 -8.21
N LYS A 35 -23.02 17.57 -7.85
CA LYS A 35 -23.46 18.88 -8.33
C LYS A 35 -22.49 19.99 -7.93
N ASP A 36 -22.24 20.93 -8.82
CA ASP A 36 -21.38 22.08 -8.55
C ASP A 36 -21.87 22.93 -7.38
N THR A 37 -23.20 23.04 -7.24
CA THR A 37 -23.82 23.75 -6.11
C THR A 37 -23.45 23.16 -4.75
N VAL A 38 -23.32 21.85 -4.65
CA VAL A 38 -22.91 21.16 -3.40
C VAL A 38 -21.47 21.55 -3.07
N ARG A 39 -20.57 21.44 -4.04
CA ARG A 39 -19.16 21.79 -3.86
C ARG A 39 -18.96 23.26 -3.49
N THR A 40 -19.63 24.15 -4.20
CA THR A 40 -19.51 25.60 -3.94
C THR A 40 -20.10 25.99 -2.60
N THR A 41 -21.22 25.39 -2.18
CA THR A 41 -21.81 25.62 -0.87
C THR A 41 -20.90 25.16 0.25
N GLU A 42 -20.33 23.95 0.16
CA GLU A 42 -19.39 23.42 1.17
C GLU A 42 -18.13 24.28 1.27
N VAL A 43 -17.52 24.65 0.14
CA VAL A 43 -16.35 25.54 0.12
C VAL A 43 -16.69 26.91 0.72
N GLY A 44 -17.84 27.47 0.38
CA GLY A 44 -18.31 28.75 0.94
C GLY A 44 -18.52 28.69 2.46
N THR A 45 -19.08 27.60 2.94
CA THR A 45 -19.28 27.33 4.38
C THR A 45 -17.93 27.23 5.10
N LEU A 46 -17.01 26.44 4.58
CA LEU A 46 -15.66 26.32 5.14
C LEU A 46 -14.90 27.63 5.15
N ALA A 47 -15.01 28.41 4.08
CA ALA A 47 -14.35 29.71 3.98
C ALA A 47 -14.90 30.75 4.97
N SER A 48 -16.21 30.72 5.26
CA SER A 48 -16.87 31.68 6.13
C SER A 48 -16.85 31.31 7.61
N GLN A 49 -16.94 30.01 7.93
CA GLN A 49 -17.07 29.54 9.32
C GLN A 49 -15.74 29.00 9.88
N GLY A 50 -14.77 28.69 9.01
CA GLY A 50 -13.57 27.97 9.38
C GLY A 50 -13.85 26.52 9.75
N VAL A 51 -12.82 25.83 10.23
CA VAL A 51 -12.93 24.44 10.70
C VAL A 51 -13.27 24.44 12.19
N VAL A 52 -14.52 24.13 12.52
CA VAL A 52 -14.92 23.90 13.92
C VAL A 52 -14.64 22.43 14.25
N ARG A 53 -13.66 22.18 15.10
CA ARG A 53 -13.40 20.83 15.65
C ARG A 53 -14.39 20.58 16.78
N VAL A 54 -15.30 19.63 16.57
CA VAL A 54 -16.14 19.07 17.62
C VAL A 54 -15.54 17.69 17.96
N LEU A 55 -15.05 17.51 19.18
CA LEU A 55 -14.55 16.20 19.61
C LEU A 55 -15.71 15.22 19.70
N LEU A 56 -15.65 14.16 18.91
CA LEU A 56 -16.73 13.16 18.83
C LEU A 56 -16.60 12.05 19.87
N ASN A 57 -15.48 11.94 20.61
CA ASN A 57 -15.13 10.78 21.45
C ASN A 57 -15.19 9.44 20.67
N GLU A 58 -14.97 9.48 19.37
CA GLU A 58 -14.91 8.33 18.49
C GLU A 58 -13.49 8.14 18.00
N GLN A 59 -13.09 6.88 17.83
CA GLN A 59 -11.77 6.52 17.33
C GLN A 59 -11.85 6.10 15.87
N ALA A 60 -10.86 6.50 15.07
CA ALA A 60 -10.65 6.04 13.73
C ALA A 60 -9.24 5.48 13.57
N LEU A 61 -9.12 4.28 13.02
CA LEU A 61 -7.84 3.67 12.67
C LEU A 61 -7.69 3.74 11.16
N VAL A 62 -6.59 4.34 10.70
CA VAL A 62 -6.30 4.48 9.27
C VAL A 62 -4.98 3.79 8.97
N GLU A 63 -5.06 2.73 8.16
CA GLU A 63 -3.90 1.94 7.72
C GLU A 63 -3.48 2.40 6.32
N TYR A 64 -2.19 2.71 6.16
CA TYR A 64 -1.64 3.13 4.87
C TYR A 64 -0.11 3.02 4.84
N THR A 65 0.48 3.23 3.66
CA THR A 65 1.89 3.06 3.31
C THR A 65 2.22 1.62 2.95
N ASP A 66 2.10 0.68 3.84
CA ASP A 66 2.22 -0.79 3.72
C ASP A 66 3.31 -1.25 2.73
N PRO A 67 4.60 -0.89 2.95
CA PRO A 67 5.68 -1.27 2.07
C PRO A 67 6.03 -2.74 2.25
N ASN A 68 6.53 -3.37 1.19
CA ASN A 68 7.11 -4.70 1.29
C ASN A 68 8.59 -4.60 1.64
N CYS A 69 9.07 -5.44 2.56
CA CYS A 69 10.49 -5.63 2.77
C CYS A 69 11.17 -6.10 1.47
N PHE A 70 12.47 -5.80 1.31
CA PHE A 70 13.30 -6.03 0.12
C PHE A 70 12.91 -5.21 -1.11
N LYS A 71 11.90 -4.37 -1.04
CA LYS A 71 11.45 -3.57 -2.17
C LYS A 71 11.70 -2.08 -1.92
N VAL A 72 12.28 -1.41 -2.92
CA VAL A 72 12.51 0.03 -2.86
C VAL A 72 11.17 0.78 -2.83
N PHE A 73 11.10 1.80 -1.99
CA PHE A 73 9.96 2.71 -1.92
C PHE A 73 9.79 3.44 -3.26
N HIS A 74 8.58 3.48 -3.79
CA HIS A 74 8.29 4.06 -5.11
C HIS A 74 7.05 4.95 -5.08
N ILE A 75 6.75 5.60 -6.21
CA ILE A 75 5.63 6.56 -6.36
C ILE A 75 4.28 5.98 -5.91
N GLY A 76 4.05 4.68 -6.08
CA GLY A 76 2.81 4.02 -5.61
C GLY A 76 2.67 4.07 -4.09
N HIS A 77 3.75 3.84 -3.34
CA HIS A 77 3.75 3.98 -1.88
C HIS A 77 3.54 5.44 -1.46
N LEU A 78 4.18 6.40 -2.15
CA LEU A 78 3.98 7.81 -1.89
C LEU A 78 2.52 8.23 -2.10
N MET A 79 1.89 7.72 -3.16
CA MET A 79 0.47 7.98 -3.44
C MET A 79 -0.43 7.43 -2.33
N ALA A 80 -0.24 6.15 -1.92
CA ALA A 80 -0.98 5.55 -0.82
C ALA A 80 -0.80 6.34 0.48
N ASN A 81 0.44 6.76 0.75
CA ASN A 81 0.78 7.59 1.92
C ASN A 81 0.07 8.94 1.89
N THR A 82 0.06 9.62 0.75
CA THR A 82 -0.60 10.91 0.58
C THR A 82 -2.12 10.80 0.78
N ILE A 83 -2.74 9.76 0.21
CA ILE A 83 -4.18 9.52 0.37
C ILE A 83 -4.51 9.20 1.83
N GLY A 84 -3.78 8.28 2.45
CA GLY A 84 -4.02 7.85 3.83
C GLY A 84 -3.85 8.99 4.83
N GLU A 85 -2.80 9.79 4.69
CA GLU A 85 -2.57 10.97 5.54
C GLU A 85 -3.65 12.03 5.33
N SER A 86 -4.09 12.26 4.07
CA SER A 86 -5.17 13.20 3.79
C SER A 86 -6.48 12.76 4.45
N LEU A 87 -6.83 11.49 4.38
CA LEU A 87 -8.00 10.92 5.05
C LEU A 87 -7.87 11.04 6.57
N SER A 88 -6.71 10.73 7.13
CA SER A 88 -6.45 10.86 8.56
C SER A 88 -6.70 12.28 9.05
N ARG A 89 -6.19 13.28 8.32
CA ARG A 89 -6.43 14.70 8.64
C ARG A 89 -7.89 15.11 8.52
N LEU A 90 -8.61 14.58 7.53
CA LEU A 90 -10.05 14.83 7.40
C LEU A 90 -10.84 14.25 8.58
N TYR A 91 -10.50 13.04 9.05
CA TYR A 91 -11.10 12.47 10.25
C TYR A 91 -10.77 13.29 11.51
N GLU A 92 -9.52 13.74 11.67
CA GLU A 92 -9.14 14.64 12.77
C GLU A 92 -9.92 15.96 12.71
N MET A 93 -10.11 16.53 11.52
CA MET A 93 -10.94 17.73 11.33
C MET A 93 -12.39 17.49 11.73
N LYS A 94 -12.91 16.28 11.52
CA LYS A 94 -14.26 15.89 11.94
C LYS A 94 -14.37 15.63 13.45
N GLY A 95 -13.25 15.58 14.17
CA GLY A 95 -13.22 15.41 15.62
C GLY A 95 -12.96 13.99 16.12
N TYR A 96 -12.55 13.09 15.23
CA TYR A 96 -12.11 11.73 15.61
C TYR A 96 -10.72 11.77 16.26
N ASP A 97 -10.48 10.84 17.17
CA ASP A 97 -9.16 10.45 17.65
C ASP A 97 -8.56 9.46 16.64
N VAL A 98 -7.58 9.90 15.86
CA VAL A 98 -7.06 9.12 14.73
C VAL A 98 -5.76 8.43 15.09
N THR A 99 -5.78 7.10 15.02
CA THR A 99 -4.58 6.27 15.08
C THR A 99 -4.15 5.88 13.66
N ARG A 100 -2.92 6.25 13.31
CA ARG A 100 -2.28 5.88 12.06
C ARG A 100 -1.51 4.60 12.24
N VAL A 101 -1.73 3.64 11.37
CA VAL A 101 -1.04 2.35 11.38
C VAL A 101 -0.43 2.05 10.03
N CYS A 102 0.63 1.26 10.03
CA CYS A 102 1.30 0.77 8.83
C CYS A 102 1.61 -0.71 9.03
N TYR A 103 1.27 -1.53 8.06
CA TYR A 103 1.58 -2.95 8.05
C TYR A 103 2.70 -3.24 7.02
N PRO A 104 3.98 -3.20 7.41
CA PRO A 104 5.05 -3.57 6.50
C PRO A 104 4.97 -5.08 6.21
N SER A 105 4.76 -5.41 4.94
CA SER A 105 4.68 -6.80 4.51
C SER A 105 6.07 -7.43 4.52
N ASP A 106 6.35 -8.24 5.52
CA ASP A 106 7.65 -8.88 5.76
C ASP A 106 7.70 -10.37 5.43
N ILE A 107 6.60 -10.93 4.92
CA ILE A 107 6.48 -12.34 4.53
C ILE A 107 5.73 -12.47 3.19
N GLY A 108 5.89 -13.61 2.52
CA GLY A 108 5.20 -13.91 1.27
C GLY A 108 6.10 -13.85 0.04
N ARG A 109 5.49 -14.04 -1.14
CA ARG A 109 6.20 -14.20 -2.41
C ARG A 109 7.18 -13.05 -2.71
N ASN A 110 6.81 -11.80 -2.45
CA ASN A 110 7.68 -10.66 -2.73
C ASN A 110 8.95 -10.69 -1.88
N VAL A 111 8.82 -11.05 -0.61
CA VAL A 111 9.95 -11.22 0.30
C VAL A 111 10.82 -12.41 -0.13
N ALA A 112 10.20 -13.53 -0.50
CA ALA A 112 10.92 -14.71 -0.99
C ALA A 112 11.72 -14.40 -2.26
N MET A 113 11.16 -13.61 -3.19
CA MET A 113 11.91 -13.11 -4.36
C MET A 113 13.13 -12.28 -3.94
N GLY A 114 12.96 -11.36 -2.96
CA GLY A 114 14.07 -10.57 -2.43
C GLY A 114 15.16 -11.44 -1.82
N VAL A 115 14.79 -12.37 -0.95
CA VAL A 115 15.72 -13.34 -0.31
C VAL A 115 16.45 -14.18 -1.37
N TRP A 116 15.71 -14.78 -2.30
CA TRP A 116 16.30 -15.57 -3.38
C TRP A 116 17.27 -14.73 -4.23
N GLY A 117 16.89 -13.50 -4.57
CA GLY A 117 17.72 -12.58 -5.33
C GLY A 117 19.04 -12.25 -4.60
N VAL A 118 18.99 -11.99 -3.29
CA VAL A 118 20.17 -11.78 -2.45
C VAL A 118 21.08 -13.01 -2.43
N MET A 119 20.53 -14.20 -2.30
CA MET A 119 21.28 -15.46 -2.34
C MET A 119 22.00 -15.65 -3.68
N LYS A 120 21.34 -15.36 -4.81
CA LYS A 120 21.93 -15.45 -6.17
C LYS A 120 22.98 -14.38 -6.44
N LYS A 121 22.86 -13.21 -5.82
CA LYS A 121 23.73 -12.05 -5.99
C LYS A 121 24.70 -11.84 -4.82
N LYS A 122 24.99 -12.86 -4.05
CA LYS A 122 25.82 -12.81 -2.83
C LYS A 122 27.18 -12.15 -3.06
N SER A 123 27.80 -12.35 -4.23
CA SER A 123 29.10 -11.77 -4.59
C SER A 123 29.03 -10.24 -4.87
N GLU A 124 27.84 -9.70 -5.11
CA GLU A 124 27.60 -8.27 -5.36
C GLU A 124 27.14 -7.54 -4.10
N LYS A 125 27.05 -8.24 -2.96
CA LYS A 125 26.60 -7.67 -1.68
C LYS A 125 27.55 -6.55 -1.24
N PRO A 126 27.02 -5.35 -0.88
CA PRO A 126 27.83 -4.27 -0.33
C PRO A 126 28.54 -4.70 0.96
N GLU A 127 29.70 -4.10 1.23
CA GLU A 127 30.43 -4.29 2.48
C GLU A 127 29.61 -3.84 3.70
N ASP A 128 29.93 -4.38 4.88
CA ASP A 128 29.24 -4.02 6.12
C ASP A 128 29.35 -2.53 6.47
N SER A 129 30.44 -1.88 6.05
CA SER A 129 30.69 -0.45 6.17
C SER A 129 29.86 0.43 5.21
N ALA A 130 29.22 -0.15 4.21
CA ALA A 130 28.42 0.60 3.23
C ALA A 130 27.21 1.30 3.87
N SER A 131 26.78 2.40 3.26
CA SER A 131 25.63 3.16 3.74
C SER A 131 24.34 2.34 3.72
N LEU A 132 23.37 2.67 4.59
CA LEU A 132 22.06 2.06 4.57
C LEU A 132 21.40 2.19 3.19
N LYS A 133 21.57 3.34 2.55
CA LYS A 133 21.07 3.59 1.19
C LYS A 133 21.60 2.58 0.18
N ASP A 134 22.90 2.28 0.22
CA ASP A 134 23.52 1.34 -0.71
C ASP A 134 23.03 -0.10 -0.45
N LYS A 135 22.91 -0.48 0.81
CA LYS A 135 22.38 -1.78 1.22
C LYS A 135 20.92 -1.97 0.79
N VAL A 136 20.07 -0.96 1.00
CA VAL A 136 18.65 -1.00 0.56
C VAL A 136 18.54 -1.00 -0.97
N SER A 137 19.40 -0.24 -1.67
CA SER A 137 19.46 -0.24 -3.13
C SER A 137 19.84 -1.63 -3.67
N PHE A 138 20.79 -2.31 -3.02
CA PHE A 138 21.14 -3.68 -3.35
C PHE A 138 19.95 -4.65 -3.17
N LEU A 139 19.22 -4.55 -2.07
CA LEU A 139 18.02 -5.37 -1.87
C LEU A 139 16.99 -5.15 -2.99
N GLY A 140 16.77 -3.89 -3.36
CA GLY A 140 15.86 -3.54 -4.46
C GLY A 140 16.31 -4.10 -5.83
N MET A 141 17.61 -4.04 -6.12
CA MET A 141 18.17 -4.64 -7.32
C MET A 141 17.98 -6.18 -7.34
N CYS A 142 18.24 -6.83 -6.22
CA CYS A 142 18.01 -8.27 -6.05
C CYS A 142 16.55 -8.65 -6.27
N TYR A 143 15.62 -7.86 -5.74
CA TYR A 143 14.19 -8.05 -5.97
C TYR A 143 13.81 -7.94 -7.45
N VAL A 144 14.28 -6.90 -8.15
CA VAL A 144 13.98 -6.71 -9.59
C VAL A 144 14.53 -7.87 -10.42
N TYR A 145 15.78 -8.29 -10.13
CA TYR A 145 16.38 -9.46 -10.77
C TYR A 145 15.52 -10.72 -10.56
N ALA A 146 15.15 -11.00 -9.31
CA ALA A 146 14.33 -12.15 -8.96
C ALA A 146 12.95 -12.11 -9.62
N ASN A 147 12.32 -10.93 -9.70
CA ASN A 147 11.04 -10.76 -10.36
C ASN A 147 11.13 -11.09 -11.85
N THR A 148 12.19 -10.65 -12.53
CA THR A 148 12.43 -10.99 -13.95
C THR A 148 12.62 -12.49 -14.12
N CYS A 149 13.43 -13.14 -13.27
CA CYS A 149 13.63 -14.59 -13.33
C CYS A 149 12.34 -15.36 -13.03
N PHE A 150 11.52 -14.90 -12.09
CA PHE A 150 10.23 -15.51 -11.76
C PHE A 150 9.27 -15.57 -12.95
N GLU A 151 9.31 -14.55 -13.81
CA GLU A 151 8.44 -14.45 -14.99
C GLU A 151 8.98 -15.24 -16.21
N THR A 152 10.31 -15.47 -16.28
CA THR A 152 10.94 -15.99 -17.50
C THR A 152 11.59 -17.36 -17.32
N ASP A 153 11.80 -17.84 -16.10
CA ASP A 153 12.50 -19.08 -15.79
C ASP A 153 11.69 -19.92 -14.78
N GLU A 154 11.16 -21.05 -15.24
CA GLU A 154 10.36 -21.95 -14.41
C GLU A 154 11.17 -22.60 -13.28
N HIS A 155 12.50 -22.81 -13.47
CA HIS A 155 13.36 -23.32 -12.42
C HIS A 155 13.54 -22.28 -11.30
N ALA A 156 13.83 -21.04 -11.65
CA ALA A 156 13.93 -19.94 -10.69
C ALA A 156 12.61 -19.74 -9.92
N LYS A 157 11.49 -19.88 -10.61
CA LYS A 157 10.16 -19.79 -9.99
C LYS A 157 9.94 -20.88 -8.94
N GLN A 158 10.34 -22.12 -9.22
CA GLN A 158 10.25 -23.21 -8.26
C GLN A 158 11.17 -22.97 -7.05
N GLU A 159 12.43 -22.55 -7.27
CA GLU A 159 13.33 -22.19 -6.19
C GLU A 159 12.75 -21.08 -5.28
N ILE A 160 12.14 -20.04 -5.85
CA ILE A 160 11.50 -18.97 -5.09
C ILE A 160 10.31 -19.48 -4.27
N ILE A 161 9.54 -20.41 -4.81
CA ILE A 161 8.45 -21.05 -4.07
C ILE A 161 8.99 -21.82 -2.87
N GLU A 162 10.10 -22.56 -3.04
CA GLU A 162 10.72 -23.29 -1.93
C GLU A 162 11.33 -22.33 -0.88
N VAL A 163 11.96 -21.23 -1.30
CA VAL A 163 12.41 -20.16 -0.38
C VAL A 163 11.22 -19.60 0.41
N ASN A 164 10.08 -19.37 -0.23
CA ASN A 164 8.89 -18.89 0.46
C ASN A 164 8.40 -19.88 1.53
N LYS A 165 8.37 -21.18 1.21
CA LYS A 165 8.02 -22.23 2.17
C LYS A 165 9.02 -22.31 3.33
N ALA A 166 10.32 -22.17 3.03
CA ALA A 166 11.37 -22.15 4.03
C ALA A 166 11.25 -20.98 5.01
N ILE A 167 10.86 -19.79 4.52
CA ILE A 167 10.59 -18.62 5.37
C ILE A 167 9.40 -18.89 6.29
N TYR A 168 8.28 -19.39 5.76
CA TYR A 168 7.11 -19.73 6.58
C TYR A 168 7.38 -20.81 7.61
N GLY A 169 8.20 -21.80 7.27
CA GLY A 169 8.53 -22.93 8.14
C GLY A 169 9.71 -22.72 9.08
N GLY A 170 10.51 -21.67 8.86
CA GLY A 170 11.76 -21.45 9.60
C GLY A 170 12.77 -22.58 9.43
N THR A 171 12.75 -23.30 8.31
CA THR A 171 13.40 -24.62 8.18
C THR A 171 14.82 -24.59 7.64
N THR A 172 15.23 -23.53 6.94
CA THR A 172 16.53 -23.46 6.27
C THR A 172 17.35 -22.30 6.83
N VAL A 173 18.45 -22.62 7.52
CA VAL A 173 19.28 -21.64 8.23
C VAL A 173 19.74 -20.51 7.30
N GLU A 174 20.33 -20.83 6.14
CA GLU A 174 20.84 -19.83 5.20
C GLU A 174 19.73 -18.88 4.70
N VAL A 175 18.54 -19.40 4.40
CA VAL A 175 17.37 -18.60 4.00
C VAL A 175 16.96 -17.66 5.12
N MET A 176 16.92 -18.15 6.37
CA MET A 176 16.50 -17.37 7.53
C MET A 176 17.50 -16.29 7.91
N GLU A 177 18.80 -16.52 7.72
CA GLU A 177 19.83 -15.49 7.92
C GLU A 177 19.66 -14.33 6.93
N VAL A 178 19.54 -14.63 5.64
CA VAL A 178 19.31 -13.63 4.59
C VAL A 178 17.98 -12.88 4.81
N TYR A 179 16.94 -13.62 5.18
CA TYR A 179 15.63 -13.06 5.51
C TYR A 179 15.72 -12.08 6.68
N ALA A 180 16.34 -12.47 7.79
CA ALA A 180 16.45 -11.65 8.98
C ALA A 180 17.25 -10.36 8.73
N GLU A 181 18.38 -10.46 8.04
CA GLU A 181 19.21 -9.31 7.66
C GLU A 181 18.44 -8.35 6.74
N GLY A 182 17.87 -8.85 5.65
CA GLY A 182 17.17 -8.02 4.68
C GLY A 182 15.89 -7.38 5.26
N ARG A 183 15.18 -8.09 6.14
CA ARG A 183 14.05 -7.55 6.90
C ARG A 183 14.49 -6.39 7.80
N ALA A 184 15.56 -6.59 8.57
CA ALA A 184 16.10 -5.55 9.45
C ALA A 184 16.52 -4.29 8.68
N LEU A 185 17.23 -4.46 7.55
CA LEU A 185 17.63 -3.36 6.67
C LEU A 185 16.45 -2.63 6.04
N SER A 186 15.35 -3.34 5.74
CA SER A 186 14.16 -2.76 5.13
C SER A 186 13.31 -1.94 6.12
N LEU A 187 13.43 -2.22 7.41
CA LEU A 187 12.67 -1.57 8.49
C LEU A 187 13.46 -0.48 9.22
N ALA A 188 14.76 -0.30 8.89
CA ALA A 188 15.64 0.71 9.45
C ALA A 188 15.47 2.08 8.77
#